data_259b6f36da51aeb23cc09b673438e29e
#
_entry.id   259b6f36da51aeb23cc09b673438e29e
#
_cell.length_a   1.000
_cell.length_b   1.000
_cell.length_c   1.000
_cell.angle_alpha   90.00
_cell.angle_beta   90.00
_cell.angle_gamma   90.00
#
_symmetry.space_group_name_H-M   'P 1'
#
loop_
_entity.id
_entity.type
_entity.pdbx_description
1 polymer ?
#
loop_
_entity_poly.entity_id
_entity_poly.type
_entity_poly.pdbx_seq_one_letter_code
_entity_poly.pdbx_strand_id
1 'polypeptide(L)'
;MINIMNSDFNNIKSTLDATDLQLLATLQADASISNIALADKLRLSAATCLRRTKRLLQEGWIEKQVAILSSDKVGQLMGHSVTALIEVSLDKQGEELLQAFETRAVQETAVQQCWRVSPGPDFMLVVQVPDMPAYLAFTQRLLTQDANVRNVKAFFSVKRAKFGTQITLPTA
;
A
#
# COMPACT_ATOMS: atom_id res chain seq x y z
N MET A 1 7.65 -25.86 -6.16
CA MET A 1 8.06 -24.44 -6.18
C MET A 1 7.79 -23.74 -4.83
N ILE A 2 7.90 -24.44 -3.68
CA ILE A 2 7.62 -23.93 -2.31
C ILE A 2 8.90 -23.83 -1.44
N ASN A 3 10.04 -24.30 -1.93
CA ASN A 3 11.24 -24.46 -1.11
C ASN A 3 12.21 -23.25 -1.09
N ILE A 4 12.01 -22.25 -1.94
CA ILE A 4 12.87 -21.05 -2.00
C ILE A 4 12.44 -20.01 -0.95
N MET A 5 11.15 -19.98 -0.58
CA MET A 5 10.63 -19.02 0.41
C MET A 5 11.10 -19.27 1.85
N ASN A 6 11.46 -20.51 2.22
CA ASN A 6 11.77 -20.84 3.64
C ASN A 6 13.19 -20.48 4.09
N SER A 7 14.17 -20.41 3.16
CA SER A 7 15.54 -20.02 3.50
C SER A 7 15.67 -18.51 3.71
N ASP A 8 14.94 -17.71 2.91
CA ASP A 8 14.96 -16.26 3.03
C ASP A 8 14.21 -15.79 4.29
N PHE A 9 13.10 -16.46 4.65
CA PHE A 9 12.38 -16.18 5.89
C PHE A 9 13.22 -16.40 7.16
N ASN A 10 14.04 -17.44 7.20
CA ASN A 10 14.92 -17.71 8.34
C ASN A 10 16.10 -16.72 8.42
N ASN A 11 16.58 -16.23 7.28
CA ASN A 11 17.65 -15.23 7.24
C ASN A 11 17.13 -13.83 7.65
N ILE A 12 15.88 -13.50 7.29
CA ILE A 12 15.20 -12.26 7.68
C ILE A 12 14.91 -12.24 9.19
N LYS A 13 14.51 -13.35 9.79
CA LYS A 13 14.32 -13.46 11.26
C LYS A 13 15.62 -13.23 12.05
N SER A 14 16.79 -13.46 11.45
CA SER A 14 18.08 -13.22 12.10
C SER A 14 18.52 -11.75 12.13
N THR A 15 17.83 -10.87 11.41
CA THR A 15 18.18 -9.43 11.32
C THR A 15 17.36 -8.54 12.26
N LEU A 16 16.17 -8.96 12.70
CA LEU A 16 15.31 -8.23 13.63
C LEU A 16 15.27 -8.94 15.00
N ASP A 17 15.54 -8.19 16.05
CA ASP A 17 15.34 -8.67 17.42
C ASP A 17 13.92 -8.33 17.94
N ALA A 18 13.58 -8.86 19.12
CA ALA A 18 12.28 -8.62 19.75
C ALA A 18 12.00 -7.12 19.97
N THR A 19 13.02 -6.34 20.25
CA THR A 19 12.90 -4.88 20.41
C THR A 19 12.56 -4.19 19.08
N ASP A 20 13.14 -4.63 17.98
CA ASP A 20 12.83 -4.09 16.64
C ASP A 20 11.39 -4.41 16.25
N LEU A 21 10.90 -5.63 16.55
CA LEU A 21 9.50 -6.00 16.32
C LEU A 21 8.54 -5.14 17.15
N GLN A 22 8.88 -4.83 18.40
CA GLN A 22 8.10 -3.92 19.25
C GLN A 22 8.11 -2.47 18.73
N LEU A 23 9.25 -1.99 18.22
CA LEU A 23 9.35 -0.70 17.57
C LEU A 23 8.44 -0.63 16.34
N LEU A 24 8.53 -1.61 15.44
CA LEU A 24 7.68 -1.71 14.27
C LEU A 24 6.19 -1.79 14.62
N ALA A 25 5.82 -2.63 15.60
CA ALA A 25 4.44 -2.76 16.07
C ALA A 25 3.88 -1.44 16.63
N THR A 26 4.71 -0.69 17.36
CA THR A 26 4.29 0.60 17.93
C THR A 26 4.17 1.65 16.84
N LEU A 27 5.16 1.76 15.96
CA LEU A 27 5.18 2.78 14.90
C LEU A 27 4.11 2.55 13.83
N GLN A 28 3.77 1.30 13.49
CA GLN A 28 2.66 1.05 12.55
C GLN A 28 1.29 1.36 13.16
N ALA A 29 1.16 1.36 14.49
CA ALA A 29 -0.06 1.75 15.18
C ALA A 29 -0.19 3.28 15.29
N ASP A 30 0.90 3.95 15.63
CA ASP A 30 0.98 5.41 15.75
C ASP A 30 2.40 5.90 15.48
N ALA A 31 2.62 6.40 14.26
CA ALA A 31 3.89 6.98 13.86
C ALA A 31 4.10 8.43 14.35
N SER A 32 3.10 9.06 14.99
CA SER A 32 3.19 10.42 15.53
C SER A 32 3.86 10.46 16.92
N ILE A 33 4.07 9.29 17.55
CA ILE A 33 4.71 9.18 18.85
C ILE A 33 6.12 9.77 18.82
N SER A 34 6.43 10.63 19.81
CA SER A 34 7.78 11.19 19.91
C SER A 34 8.82 10.11 20.24
N ASN A 35 10.09 10.34 19.85
CA ASN A 35 11.17 9.40 20.17
C ASN A 35 11.33 9.17 21.68
N ILE A 36 11.09 10.20 22.51
CA ILE A 36 11.17 10.08 23.98
C ILE A 36 10.05 9.16 24.46
N ALA A 37 8.80 9.40 24.06
CA ALA A 37 7.66 8.58 24.48
C ALA A 37 7.77 7.13 23.97
N LEU A 38 8.30 6.93 22.77
CA LEU A 38 8.57 5.60 22.19
C LEU A 38 9.65 4.86 22.99
N ALA A 39 10.73 5.56 23.35
CA ALA A 39 11.81 5.01 24.17
C ALA A 39 11.30 4.60 25.55
N ASP A 40 10.53 5.47 26.22
CA ASP A 40 9.94 5.18 27.54
C ASP A 40 9.00 3.97 27.48
N LYS A 41 8.12 3.93 26.45
CA LYS A 41 7.18 2.81 26.25
C LYS A 41 7.89 1.46 26.08
N LEU A 42 9.05 1.46 25.43
CA LEU A 42 9.83 0.24 25.15
C LEU A 42 10.98 0.03 26.15
N ARG A 43 11.09 0.86 27.17
CA ARG A 43 12.16 0.81 28.20
C ARG A 43 13.56 0.88 27.59
N LEU A 44 13.75 1.76 26.61
CA LEU A 44 15.00 2.03 25.92
C LEU A 44 15.54 3.42 26.29
N SER A 45 16.85 3.65 26.07
CA SER A 45 17.34 5.02 26.01
C SER A 45 16.88 5.71 24.73
N ALA A 46 16.63 7.02 24.79
CA ALA A 46 16.21 7.82 23.62
C ALA A 46 17.20 7.70 22.45
N ALA A 47 18.50 7.61 22.75
CA ALA A 47 19.55 7.43 21.74
C ALA A 47 19.45 6.05 21.06
N THR A 48 19.23 4.98 21.83
CA THR A 48 19.06 3.64 21.30
C THR A 48 17.81 3.53 20.44
N CYS A 49 16.69 4.08 20.91
CA CYS A 49 15.42 4.12 20.19
C CYS A 49 15.59 4.83 18.83
N LEU A 50 16.16 6.03 18.82
CA LEU A 50 16.41 6.81 17.61
C LEU A 50 17.31 6.07 16.60
N ARG A 51 18.41 5.47 17.08
CA ARG A 51 19.35 4.72 16.24
C ARG A 51 18.66 3.52 15.58
N ARG A 52 17.86 2.74 16.35
CA ARG A 52 17.13 1.58 15.82
C ARG A 52 16.05 2.00 14.83
N THR A 53 15.26 3.02 15.12
CA THR A 53 14.22 3.52 14.21
C THR A 53 14.83 4.01 12.89
N LYS A 54 15.96 4.75 12.95
CA LYS A 54 16.69 5.16 11.73
C LYS A 54 17.19 3.98 10.92
N ARG A 55 17.73 2.94 11.59
CA ARG A 55 18.16 1.72 10.92
C ARG A 55 16.99 1.03 10.20
N LEU A 56 15.84 0.85 10.89
CA LEU A 56 14.66 0.22 10.31
C LEU A 56 14.12 0.97 9.07
N LEU A 57 14.20 2.30 9.07
CA LEU A 57 13.90 3.12 7.90
C LEU A 57 14.94 2.92 6.78
N GLN A 58 16.22 2.94 7.09
CA GLN A 58 17.30 2.79 6.10
C GLN A 58 17.34 1.39 5.47
N GLU A 59 17.02 0.36 6.25
CA GLU A 59 16.93 -1.03 5.77
C GLU A 59 15.60 -1.33 5.05
N GLY A 60 14.68 -0.37 4.95
CA GLY A 60 13.41 -0.51 4.23
C GLY A 60 12.32 -1.31 4.98
N TRP A 61 12.51 -1.62 6.28
CA TRP A 61 11.45 -2.22 7.11
C TRP A 61 10.27 -1.28 7.30
N ILE A 62 10.53 0.01 7.26
CA ILE A 62 9.54 1.08 7.22
C ILE A 62 9.72 1.78 5.88
N GLU A 63 8.79 1.57 4.95
CA GLU A 63 8.85 2.20 3.63
C GLU A 63 8.71 3.72 3.70
N LYS A 64 7.74 4.19 4.50
CA LYS A 64 7.45 5.62 4.68
C LYS A 64 6.59 5.85 5.92
N GLN A 65 6.60 7.08 6.40
CA GLN A 65 5.68 7.58 7.43
C GLN A 65 4.79 8.65 6.80
N VAL A 66 3.47 8.46 6.88
CA VAL A 66 2.48 9.35 6.26
C VAL A 66 1.34 9.65 7.22
N ALA A 67 0.73 10.81 7.06
CA ALA A 67 -0.56 11.11 7.68
C ALA A 67 -1.68 10.54 6.81
N ILE A 68 -2.60 9.79 7.42
CA ILE A 68 -3.80 9.31 6.76
C ILE A 68 -4.90 10.36 6.95
N LEU A 69 -5.33 10.95 5.84
CA LEU A 69 -6.36 11.98 5.87
C LEU A 69 -7.76 11.35 5.94
N SER A 70 -8.68 12.03 6.61
CA SER A 70 -10.09 11.68 6.57
C SER A 70 -10.66 11.96 5.19
N SER A 71 -10.92 10.90 4.41
CA SER A 71 -11.52 11.03 3.07
C SER A 71 -12.86 11.74 3.10
N ASP A 72 -13.66 11.55 4.18
CA ASP A 72 -14.96 12.20 4.31
C ASP A 72 -14.82 13.72 4.49
N LYS A 73 -13.87 14.16 5.34
CA LYS A 73 -13.61 15.60 5.54
C LYS A 73 -13.02 16.24 4.30
N VAL A 74 -12.06 15.58 3.64
CA VAL A 74 -11.48 16.07 2.39
C VAL A 74 -12.54 16.08 1.28
N GLY A 75 -13.39 15.04 1.20
CA GLY A 75 -14.49 14.98 0.24
C GLY A 75 -15.50 16.11 0.44
N GLN A 76 -15.84 16.46 1.69
CA GLN A 76 -16.70 17.63 1.98
C GLN A 76 -16.07 18.95 1.53
N LEU A 77 -14.76 19.08 1.67
CA LEU A 77 -14.02 20.28 1.22
C LEU A 77 -13.98 20.41 -0.30
N MET A 78 -13.89 19.30 -1.02
CA MET A 78 -13.78 19.23 -2.48
C MET A 78 -15.14 19.07 -3.19
N GLY A 79 -16.25 18.93 -2.42
CA GLY A 79 -17.61 18.75 -2.94
C GLY A 79 -18.02 17.29 -3.06
N HIS A 80 -17.22 16.43 -3.66
CA HIS A 80 -17.44 14.98 -3.79
C HIS A 80 -16.11 14.27 -4.02
N SER A 81 -16.05 12.99 -3.71
CA SER A 81 -14.96 12.12 -4.14
C SER A 81 -15.52 10.76 -4.55
N VAL A 82 -14.96 10.20 -5.61
CA VAL A 82 -15.31 8.88 -6.13
C VAL A 82 -14.18 7.93 -5.83
N THR A 83 -14.48 6.85 -5.10
CA THR A 83 -13.57 5.73 -4.94
C THR A 83 -14.09 4.55 -5.75
N ALA A 84 -13.27 4.01 -6.65
CA ALA A 84 -13.57 2.85 -7.46
C ALA A 84 -12.60 1.71 -7.18
N LEU A 85 -13.14 0.49 -7.08
CA LEU A 85 -12.37 -0.74 -7.12
C LEU A 85 -12.51 -1.32 -8.53
N ILE A 86 -11.38 -1.52 -9.21
CA ILE A 86 -11.39 -1.83 -10.64
C ILE A 86 -10.66 -3.15 -10.87
N GLU A 87 -11.36 -4.11 -11.46
CA GLU A 87 -10.78 -5.32 -12.03
C GLU A 87 -10.33 -5.03 -13.46
N VAL A 88 -9.09 -5.39 -13.78
CA VAL A 88 -8.52 -5.25 -15.11
C VAL A 88 -8.03 -6.61 -15.59
N SER A 89 -8.49 -7.04 -16.77
CA SER A 89 -7.98 -8.24 -17.44
C SER A 89 -7.33 -7.84 -18.76
N LEU A 90 -6.13 -8.37 -18.98
CA LEU A 90 -5.38 -8.17 -20.20
C LEU A 90 -5.71 -9.27 -21.22
N ASP A 91 -5.55 -8.96 -22.49
CA ASP A 91 -5.70 -9.94 -23.57
C ASP A 91 -4.48 -10.88 -23.62
N LYS A 92 -3.29 -10.32 -23.49
CA LYS A 92 -2.03 -11.03 -23.44
C LYS A 92 -1.37 -10.86 -22.08
N GLN A 93 -1.02 -12.00 -21.45
CA GLN A 93 -0.52 -12.08 -20.07
C GLN A 93 0.99 -12.40 -19.99
N GLY A 94 1.77 -12.03 -21.03
CA GLY A 94 3.23 -12.13 -20.96
C GLY A 94 3.81 -11.20 -19.87
N GLU A 95 4.87 -11.63 -19.19
CA GLU A 95 5.46 -10.88 -18.07
C GLU A 95 5.79 -9.43 -18.45
N GLU A 96 6.33 -9.21 -19.63
CA GLU A 96 6.64 -7.87 -20.15
C GLU A 96 5.39 -6.98 -20.27
N LEU A 97 4.27 -7.55 -20.71
CA LEU A 97 3.01 -6.82 -20.88
C LEU A 97 2.33 -6.52 -19.54
N LEU A 98 2.40 -7.48 -18.60
CA LEU A 98 1.95 -7.26 -17.22
C LEU A 98 2.75 -6.14 -16.57
N GLN A 99 4.09 -6.18 -16.67
CA GLN A 99 4.97 -5.15 -16.13
C GLN A 99 4.75 -3.78 -16.80
N ALA A 100 4.50 -3.74 -18.10
CA ALA A 100 4.22 -2.51 -18.83
C ALA A 100 2.91 -1.85 -18.35
N PHE A 101 1.85 -2.64 -18.12
CA PHE A 101 0.60 -2.13 -17.55
C PHE A 101 0.81 -1.61 -16.12
N GLU A 102 1.46 -2.41 -15.26
CA GLU A 102 1.77 -2.07 -13.87
C GLU A 102 2.54 -0.75 -13.78
N THR A 103 3.58 -0.58 -14.61
CA THR A 103 4.37 0.65 -14.67
C THR A 103 3.52 1.89 -14.96
N ARG A 104 2.58 1.79 -15.90
CA ARG A 104 1.65 2.89 -16.20
C ARG A 104 0.65 3.13 -15.08
N ALA A 105 0.10 2.05 -14.51
CA ALA A 105 -0.89 2.15 -13.44
C ALA A 105 -0.32 2.84 -12.20
N VAL A 106 0.91 2.53 -11.78
CA VAL A 106 1.54 3.16 -10.60
C VAL A 106 1.95 4.61 -10.81
N GLN A 107 2.06 5.07 -12.06
CA GLN A 107 2.33 6.48 -12.39
C GLN A 107 1.08 7.36 -12.34
N GLU A 108 -0.12 6.75 -12.40
CA GLU A 108 -1.37 7.49 -12.30
C GLU A 108 -1.64 7.91 -10.86
N THR A 109 -1.70 9.21 -10.61
CA THR A 109 -1.91 9.78 -9.26
C THR A 109 -3.26 9.40 -8.65
N ALA A 110 -4.25 9.08 -9.49
CA ALA A 110 -5.55 8.59 -9.07
C ALA A 110 -5.49 7.16 -8.50
N VAL A 111 -4.49 6.36 -8.88
CA VAL A 111 -4.32 4.99 -8.39
C VAL A 111 -3.70 5.02 -7.00
N GLN A 112 -4.47 4.63 -6.00
CA GLN A 112 -4.03 4.52 -4.62
C GLN A 112 -3.37 3.17 -4.33
N GLN A 113 -3.84 2.11 -5.00
CA GLN A 113 -3.31 0.76 -4.87
C GLN A 113 -3.41 0.05 -6.22
N CYS A 114 -2.38 -0.73 -6.55
CA CYS A 114 -2.33 -1.61 -7.71
C CYS A 114 -1.83 -2.98 -7.26
N TRP A 115 -2.66 -4.00 -7.47
CA TRP A 115 -2.37 -5.37 -7.08
C TRP A 115 -2.40 -6.25 -8.31
N ARG A 116 -1.33 -7.02 -8.56
CA ARG A 116 -1.36 -8.14 -9.49
C ARG A 116 -1.95 -9.34 -8.75
N VAL A 117 -2.99 -9.95 -9.30
CA VAL A 117 -3.78 -10.98 -8.61
C VAL A 117 -3.92 -12.26 -9.43
N SER A 118 -4.24 -13.37 -8.77
CA SER A 118 -4.52 -14.68 -9.39
C SER A 118 -5.22 -15.58 -8.36
N PRO A 119 -6.23 -16.37 -8.74
CA PRO A 119 -6.92 -16.40 -10.03
C PRO A 119 -7.92 -15.25 -10.19
N GLY A 120 -8.31 -14.93 -11.41
CA GLY A 120 -9.32 -13.93 -11.72
C GLY A 120 -8.82 -12.90 -12.72
N PRO A 121 -9.06 -11.58 -12.49
CA PRO A 121 -8.47 -10.52 -13.30
C PRO A 121 -6.93 -10.52 -13.14
N ASP A 122 -6.22 -9.81 -14.02
CA ASP A 122 -4.76 -9.67 -13.88
C ASP A 122 -4.39 -8.63 -12.81
N PHE A 123 -5.22 -7.58 -12.70
CA PHE A 123 -4.99 -6.50 -11.73
C PHE A 123 -6.26 -6.09 -11.00
N MET A 124 -6.07 -5.70 -9.74
CA MET A 124 -7.05 -4.98 -8.92
C MET A 124 -6.49 -3.59 -8.59
N LEU A 125 -7.25 -2.56 -8.95
CA LEU A 125 -6.88 -1.18 -8.65
C LEU A 125 -7.84 -0.58 -7.62
N VAL A 126 -7.31 0.22 -6.70
CA VAL A 126 -8.10 1.15 -5.90
C VAL A 126 -7.81 2.55 -6.41
N VAL A 127 -8.83 3.21 -6.93
CA VAL A 127 -8.72 4.52 -7.59
C VAL A 127 -9.54 5.54 -6.81
N GLN A 128 -8.99 6.72 -6.60
CA GLN A 128 -9.69 7.84 -5.99
C GLN A 128 -9.55 9.10 -6.85
N VAL A 129 -10.68 9.67 -7.20
CA VAL A 129 -10.80 10.86 -8.04
C VAL A 129 -11.83 11.83 -7.45
N PRO A 130 -11.76 13.14 -7.78
CA PRO A 130 -12.70 14.12 -7.22
C PRO A 130 -14.15 13.90 -7.67
N ASP A 131 -14.37 13.45 -8.90
CA ASP A 131 -15.72 13.33 -9.49
C ASP A 131 -15.77 12.31 -10.63
N MET A 132 -16.96 12.10 -11.22
CA MET A 132 -17.16 11.20 -12.36
C MET A 132 -16.49 11.67 -13.65
N PRO A 133 -16.47 12.96 -14.01
CA PRO A 133 -15.68 13.44 -15.16
C PRO A 133 -14.19 13.08 -15.04
N ALA A 134 -13.59 13.26 -13.86
CA ALA A 134 -12.20 12.86 -13.60
C ALA A 134 -12.00 11.34 -13.70
N TYR A 135 -12.99 10.55 -13.24
CA TYR A 135 -12.99 9.09 -13.41
C TYR A 135 -13.01 8.70 -14.90
N LEU A 136 -13.87 9.28 -15.70
CA LEU A 136 -13.93 9.02 -17.14
C LEU A 136 -12.61 9.37 -17.84
N ALA A 137 -12.01 10.51 -17.50
CA ALA A 137 -10.71 10.90 -18.05
C ALA A 137 -9.59 9.93 -17.66
N PHE A 138 -9.58 9.47 -16.42
CA PHE A 138 -8.65 8.44 -15.92
C PHE A 138 -8.83 7.12 -16.68
N THR A 139 -10.05 6.59 -16.79
CA THR A 139 -10.31 5.32 -17.49
C THR A 139 -9.93 5.39 -18.95
N GLN A 140 -10.15 6.53 -19.61
CA GLN A 140 -9.75 6.70 -21.00
C GLN A 140 -8.23 6.63 -21.17
N ARG A 141 -7.45 7.30 -20.31
CA ARG A 141 -5.98 7.32 -20.40
C ARG A 141 -5.36 5.95 -20.10
N LEU A 142 -5.76 5.31 -19.00
CA LEU A 142 -5.10 4.11 -18.53
C LEU A 142 -5.69 2.82 -19.11
N LEU A 143 -7.00 2.77 -19.30
CA LEU A 143 -7.71 1.52 -19.56
C LEU A 143 -8.21 1.41 -21.01
N THR A 144 -8.92 2.43 -21.50
CA THR A 144 -9.57 2.35 -22.82
C THR A 144 -8.59 2.50 -23.98
N GLN A 145 -7.54 3.30 -23.83
CA GLN A 145 -6.51 3.51 -24.87
C GLN A 145 -5.47 2.39 -24.93
N ASP A 146 -5.42 1.52 -23.94
CA ASP A 146 -4.51 0.37 -23.94
C ASP A 146 -5.10 -0.79 -24.73
N ALA A 147 -4.53 -1.07 -25.91
CA ALA A 147 -4.97 -2.17 -26.78
C ALA A 147 -4.87 -3.57 -26.15
N ASN A 148 -4.10 -3.73 -25.07
CA ASN A 148 -3.97 -5.00 -24.35
C ASN A 148 -4.99 -5.15 -23.21
N VAL A 149 -5.74 -4.10 -22.86
CA VAL A 149 -6.82 -4.21 -21.88
C VAL A 149 -8.05 -4.82 -22.54
N ARG A 150 -8.37 -6.05 -22.14
CA ARG A 150 -9.50 -6.82 -22.68
C ARG A 150 -10.81 -6.52 -21.99
N ASN A 151 -10.78 -6.45 -20.65
CA ASN A 151 -11.99 -6.29 -19.85
C ASN A 151 -11.70 -5.48 -18.59
N VAL A 152 -12.68 -4.64 -18.25
CA VAL A 152 -12.64 -3.80 -17.04
C VAL A 152 -14.00 -3.89 -16.35
N LYS A 153 -13.98 -4.16 -15.02
CA LYS A 153 -15.15 -4.03 -14.17
C LYS A 153 -14.85 -3.02 -13.07
N ALA A 154 -15.70 -2.03 -12.89
CA ALA A 154 -15.54 -1.01 -11.87
C ALA A 154 -16.70 -1.08 -10.86
N PHE A 155 -16.35 -1.08 -9.58
CA PHE A 155 -17.27 -1.05 -8.46
C PHE A 155 -17.06 0.27 -7.71
N PHE A 156 -18.08 1.09 -7.63
CA PHE A 156 -18.01 2.35 -6.91
C PHE A 156 -18.32 2.14 -5.43
N SER A 157 -17.41 2.61 -4.58
CA SER A 157 -17.56 2.49 -3.14
C SER A 157 -18.68 3.41 -2.66
N VAL A 158 -19.69 2.83 -2.03
CA VAL A 158 -20.78 3.58 -1.37
C VAL A 158 -20.43 3.91 0.09
N LYS A 159 -19.55 3.13 0.71
CA LYS A 159 -19.10 3.34 2.09
C LYS A 159 -17.80 2.57 2.35
N ARG A 160 -16.83 3.24 2.93
CA ARG A 160 -15.62 2.61 3.46
C ARG A 160 -15.82 2.27 4.94
N ALA A 161 -16.10 1.01 5.24
CA ALA A 161 -16.35 0.56 6.62
C ALA A 161 -15.05 0.49 7.46
N LYS A 162 -13.92 0.14 6.81
CA LYS A 162 -12.60 0.04 7.48
C LYS A 162 -11.49 0.44 6.50
N PHE A 163 -10.48 1.11 7.01
CA PHE A 163 -9.21 1.32 6.35
C PHE A 163 -8.10 1.13 7.39
N GLY A 164 -7.20 0.22 7.15
CA GLY A 164 -6.07 -0.08 8.04
C GLY A 164 -4.84 -0.44 7.22
N THR A 165 -3.68 0.00 7.70
CA THR A 165 -2.37 -0.24 7.09
C THR A 165 -1.51 -1.18 7.93
N GLN A 166 -2.01 -1.61 9.11
CA GLN A 166 -1.28 -2.48 10.02
C GLN A 166 -1.22 -3.90 9.49
N ILE A 167 -0.03 -4.47 9.44
CA ILE A 167 0.24 -5.88 9.13
C ILE A 167 0.54 -6.66 10.41
N THR A 168 0.21 -7.94 10.43
CA THR A 168 0.53 -8.82 11.55
C THR A 168 2.02 -9.12 11.55
N LEU A 169 2.71 -8.72 12.62
CA LEU A 169 4.11 -9.04 12.82
C LEU A 169 4.27 -10.40 13.53
N PRO A 170 5.39 -11.11 13.31
CA PRO A 170 5.70 -12.31 14.07
C PRO A 170 5.73 -11.99 15.58
N THR A 171 5.18 -12.88 16.39
CA THR A 171 5.37 -12.82 17.85
C THR A 171 6.82 -13.11 18.18
N ALA A 172 7.42 -12.27 19.03
CA ALA A 172 8.77 -12.45 19.54
C ALA A 172 8.87 -13.66 20.47
#